data_db4000448624c746cdd6278dd751c79b
#
_entry.id   db4000448624c746cdd6278dd751c79b
#
_cell.length_a   1.000
_cell.length_b   1.000
_cell.length_c   1.000
_cell.angle_alpha   90.00
_cell.angle_beta   90.00
_cell.angle_gamma   90.00
#
_symmetry.space_group_name_H-M   'P 1'
#
loop_
_entity.id
_entity.type
_entity.pdbx_description
1 polymer ?
#
loop_
_entity_poly.entity_id
_entity_poly.type
_entity_poly.pdbx_seq_one_letter_code
_entity_poly.pdbx_strand_id
1 'polypeptide(L)'
;MPKKVLLIVKSPPYGSLRVTEGFRIATAMVAMDILPQLLFIDDGIYCLIKNQRPEAAGLESYHERLKTLADLVGLNAVKESLLERGLKTADLDEDFRVRTITLDKATDLLIENETVITF
;
A
#
# COMPACT_ATOMS: atom_id res chain seq x y z
N MET A 1 19.14 4.88 -15.69
CA MET A 1 18.19 5.65 -14.85
C MET A 1 17.13 4.73 -14.30
N PRO A 2 16.91 4.74 -13.00
CA PRO A 2 15.83 3.93 -12.44
C PRO A 2 14.48 4.46 -12.92
N LYS A 3 13.58 3.57 -13.28
CA LYS A 3 12.22 3.94 -13.65
C LYS A 3 11.46 4.39 -12.40
N LYS A 4 10.64 5.42 -12.56
CA LYS A 4 9.74 5.86 -11.51
C LYS A 4 8.41 5.13 -11.68
N VAL A 5 8.09 4.29 -10.71
CA VAL A 5 6.89 3.44 -10.73
C VAL A 5 6.04 3.73 -9.51
N LEU A 6 4.75 3.89 -9.73
CA LEU A 6 3.76 4.02 -8.67
C LEU A 6 2.82 2.83 -8.73
N LEU A 7 2.69 2.12 -7.62
CA LEU A 7 1.72 1.04 -7.46
C LEU A 7 0.56 1.56 -6.61
N ILE A 8 -0.63 1.58 -7.18
CA ILE A 8 -1.83 2.02 -6.47
C ILE A 8 -2.58 0.79 -5.98
N VAL A 9 -2.82 0.72 -4.69
CA VAL A 9 -3.61 -0.34 -4.07
C VAL A 9 -4.95 0.24 -3.68
N LYS A 10 -6.00 -0.14 -4.38
CA LYS A 10 -7.36 0.32 -4.12
C LYS A 10 -8.33 -0.78 -3.73
N SER A 11 -7.89 -2.04 -3.81
CA SER A 11 -8.72 -3.19 -3.44
C SER A 11 -8.56 -3.54 -1.96
N PRO A 12 -9.60 -4.10 -1.32
CA PRO A 12 -9.48 -4.55 0.06
C PRO A 12 -8.49 -5.71 0.17
N PRO A 13 -7.92 -5.94 1.37
CA PRO A 13 -6.84 -6.93 1.52
C PRO A 13 -7.28 -8.38 1.38
N TYR A 14 -8.55 -8.67 1.60
CA TYR A 14 -9.07 -10.03 1.61
C TYR A 14 -10.23 -10.16 0.62
N GLY A 15 -10.48 -11.38 0.18
CA GLY A 15 -11.55 -11.66 -0.76
C GLY A 15 -11.11 -11.77 -2.23
N SER A 16 -9.86 -11.41 -2.54
CA SER A 16 -9.26 -11.59 -3.86
C SER A 16 -7.76 -11.68 -3.72
N LEU A 17 -7.08 -12.09 -4.78
CA LEU A 17 -5.62 -12.19 -4.80
C LEU A 17 -4.94 -10.91 -5.31
N ARG A 18 -5.71 -9.88 -5.67
CA ARG A 18 -5.18 -8.66 -6.27
C ARG A 18 -4.09 -8.00 -5.44
N VAL A 19 -4.39 -7.78 -4.16
CA VAL A 19 -3.46 -7.08 -3.27
C VAL A 19 -2.21 -7.91 -3.03
N THR A 20 -2.36 -9.20 -2.79
CA THR A 20 -1.23 -10.11 -2.59
C THR A 20 -0.34 -10.13 -3.83
N GLU A 21 -0.94 -10.16 -5.02
CA GLU A 21 -0.19 -10.08 -6.28
C GLU A 21 0.54 -8.74 -6.40
N GLY A 22 -0.10 -7.66 -6.00
CA GLY A 22 0.53 -6.33 -6.00
C GLY A 22 1.76 -6.29 -5.12
N PHE A 23 1.69 -6.85 -3.91
CA PHE A 23 2.83 -6.90 -3.00
C PHE A 23 3.94 -7.80 -3.54
N ARG A 24 3.59 -8.89 -4.20
CA ARG A 24 4.56 -9.77 -4.84
C ARG A 24 5.30 -9.05 -5.97
N ILE A 25 4.57 -8.31 -6.80
CA ILE A 25 5.15 -7.53 -7.89
C ILE A 25 6.08 -6.45 -7.33
N ALA A 26 5.68 -5.76 -6.27
CA ALA A 26 6.52 -4.75 -5.61
C ALA A 26 7.82 -5.38 -5.11
N THR A 27 7.74 -6.54 -4.49
CA THR A 27 8.91 -7.27 -4.00
C THR A 27 9.85 -7.66 -5.15
N ALA A 28 9.29 -8.12 -6.26
CA ALA A 28 10.06 -8.48 -7.44
C ALA A 28 10.77 -7.25 -8.03
N MET A 29 10.10 -6.10 -8.06
CA MET A 29 10.70 -4.85 -8.54
C MET A 29 11.90 -4.45 -7.69
N VAL A 30 11.76 -4.55 -6.37
CA VAL A 30 12.88 -4.23 -5.46
C VAL A 30 14.07 -5.15 -5.73
N ALA A 31 13.82 -6.42 -5.99
CA ALA A 31 14.87 -7.38 -6.32
C ALA A 31 15.59 -7.02 -7.64
N MET A 32 14.94 -6.24 -8.51
CA MET A 32 15.51 -5.78 -9.77
C MET A 32 16.01 -4.33 -9.69
N ASP A 33 16.23 -3.81 -8.50
CA ASP A 33 16.65 -2.44 -8.24
C ASP A 33 15.65 -1.37 -8.72
N ILE A 34 14.39 -1.73 -8.85
CA ILE A 34 13.32 -0.78 -9.08
C ILE A 34 12.63 -0.55 -7.75
N LEU A 35 12.66 0.69 -7.25
CA LEU A 35 12.05 1.04 -5.96
C LEU A 35 10.71 1.75 -6.20
N PRO A 36 9.59 1.00 -6.28
CA PRO A 36 8.30 1.64 -6.50
C PRO A 36 7.84 2.39 -5.25
N GLN A 37 6.98 3.38 -5.45
CA GLN A 37 6.21 3.97 -4.35
C GLN A 37 4.87 3.26 -4.33
N LEU A 38 4.30 3.04 -3.14
CA LEU A 38 2.97 2.48 -2.99
C LEU A 38 2.02 3.55 -2.49
N LEU A 39 0.84 3.60 -3.10
CA LEU A 39 -0.22 4.51 -2.72
C LEU A 39 -1.49 3.71 -2.43
N PHE A 40 -1.97 3.82 -1.19
CA PHE A 40 -3.18 3.13 -0.74
C PHE A 40 -4.33 4.11 -0.74
N ILE A 41 -5.37 3.78 -1.48
CA ILE A 41 -6.55 4.64 -1.64
C ILE A 41 -7.80 3.77 -1.62
N ASP A 42 -8.95 4.38 -1.36
CA ASP A 42 -10.24 3.67 -1.27
C ASP A 42 -10.14 2.49 -0.30
N ASP A 43 -10.61 1.32 -0.68
CA ASP A 43 -10.57 0.12 0.18
C ASP A 43 -9.16 -0.42 0.41
N GLY A 44 -8.18 0.02 -0.38
CA GLY A 44 -6.78 -0.34 -0.16
C GLY A 44 -6.26 0.11 1.19
N ILE A 45 -6.87 1.14 1.78
CA ILE A 45 -6.53 1.63 3.11
C ILE A 45 -6.61 0.52 4.16
N TYR A 46 -7.55 -0.42 4.01
CA TYR A 46 -7.71 -1.52 4.97
C TYR A 46 -6.50 -2.44 5.04
N CYS A 47 -5.62 -2.41 4.03
CA CYS A 47 -4.37 -3.18 4.08
C CYS A 47 -3.43 -2.70 5.19
N LEU A 48 -3.58 -1.46 5.62
CA LEU A 48 -2.66 -0.79 6.53
C LEU A 48 -3.13 -0.77 7.99
N ILE A 49 -4.31 -1.30 8.27
CA ILE A 49 -4.90 -1.25 9.60
C ILE A 49 -4.21 -2.27 10.53
N LYS A 50 -3.94 -1.82 11.76
CA LYS A 50 -3.28 -2.65 12.77
C LYS A 50 -4.20 -3.73 13.33
N ASN A 51 -3.61 -4.71 13.97
CA ASN A 51 -4.31 -5.77 14.73
C ASN A 51 -5.20 -6.69 13.88
N GLN A 52 -4.83 -6.89 12.63
CA GLN A 52 -5.56 -7.85 11.78
C GLN A 52 -5.16 -9.29 12.13
N ARG A 53 -6.14 -10.19 12.07
CA ARG A 53 -5.95 -11.61 12.35
C ARG A 53 -6.54 -12.46 11.22
N PRO A 54 -5.95 -12.42 10.04
CA PRO A 54 -6.48 -13.20 8.90
C PRO A 54 -6.46 -14.71 9.14
N GLU A 55 -5.52 -15.20 9.96
CA GLU A 55 -5.39 -16.61 10.27
C GLU A 55 -6.64 -17.15 10.99
N ALA A 56 -7.33 -16.31 11.74
CA ALA A 56 -8.56 -16.70 12.43
C ALA A 56 -9.67 -17.09 11.45
N ALA A 57 -9.60 -16.58 10.22
CA ALA A 57 -10.53 -16.91 9.14
C ALA A 57 -9.93 -17.90 8.13
N GLY A 58 -8.78 -18.50 8.43
CA GLY A 58 -8.10 -19.42 7.54
C GLY A 58 -7.38 -18.75 6.38
N LEU A 59 -7.12 -17.43 6.48
CA LEU A 59 -6.45 -16.67 5.43
C LEU A 59 -4.99 -16.45 5.77
N GLU A 60 -4.16 -16.33 4.75
CA GLU A 60 -2.75 -16.01 4.94
C GLU A 60 -2.57 -14.54 5.30
N SER A 61 -1.60 -14.28 6.19
CA SER A 61 -1.22 -12.93 6.54
C SER A 61 -0.18 -12.39 5.55
N TYR A 62 -0.35 -11.14 5.13
CA TYR A 62 0.64 -10.44 4.32
C TYR A 62 1.50 -9.48 5.16
N HIS A 63 1.29 -9.44 6.47
CA HIS A 63 1.91 -8.46 7.37
C HIS A 63 3.43 -8.40 7.24
N GLU A 64 4.10 -9.55 7.29
CA GLU A 64 5.56 -9.59 7.23
C GLU A 64 6.08 -9.12 5.87
N ARG A 65 5.40 -9.47 4.80
CA ARG A 65 5.79 -9.01 3.46
C ARG A 65 5.66 -7.50 3.33
N LEU A 66 4.55 -6.95 3.79
CA LEU A 66 4.32 -5.50 3.71
C LEU A 66 5.27 -4.73 4.63
N LYS A 67 5.55 -5.29 5.80
CA LYS A 67 6.54 -4.71 6.71
C LYS A 67 7.93 -4.66 6.07
N THR A 68 8.34 -5.72 5.40
CA THR A 68 9.61 -5.75 4.67
C THR A 68 9.63 -4.71 3.56
N LEU A 69 8.54 -4.59 2.80
CA LEU A 69 8.42 -3.57 1.77
C LEU A 69 8.53 -2.16 2.36
N ALA A 70 7.91 -1.93 3.52
CA ALA A 70 7.95 -0.63 4.18
C ALA A 70 9.36 -0.21 4.58
N ASP A 71 10.26 -1.17 4.81
CA ASP A 71 11.66 -0.88 5.11
C ASP A 71 12.44 -0.47 3.85
N LEU A 72 11.93 -0.79 2.67
CA LEU A 72 12.64 -0.59 1.40
C LEU A 72 12.03 0.52 0.54
N VAL A 73 10.72 0.70 0.60
CA VAL A 73 9.99 1.67 -0.23
C VAL A 73 8.98 2.44 0.61
N GLY A 74 8.56 3.60 0.12
CA GLY A 74 7.58 4.42 0.82
C GLY A 74 6.16 3.88 0.66
N LEU A 75 5.43 3.81 1.78
CA LEU A 75 4.00 3.50 1.78
C LEU A 75 3.23 4.78 2.08
N ASN A 76 2.32 5.14 1.19
CA ASN A 76 1.52 6.37 1.30
C ASN A 76 0.05 6.02 1.37
N ALA A 77 -0.70 6.72 2.22
CA ALA A 77 -2.14 6.54 2.35
C ALA A 77 -2.85 7.88 2.12
N VAL A 78 -3.94 7.85 1.36
CA VAL A 78 -4.73 9.05 1.09
C VAL A 78 -5.59 9.36 2.31
N LYS A 79 -5.38 10.55 2.87
CA LYS A 79 -6.08 11.00 4.07
C LYS A 79 -7.59 11.00 3.91
N GLU A 80 -8.09 11.47 2.78
CA GLU A 80 -9.52 11.52 2.49
C GLU A 80 -10.14 10.12 2.49
N SER A 81 -9.40 9.12 2.00
CA SER A 81 -9.88 7.73 2.03
C SER A 81 -10.02 7.21 3.45
N LEU A 82 -9.13 7.59 4.35
CA LEU A 82 -9.23 7.26 5.78
C LEU A 82 -10.48 7.90 6.38
N LEU A 83 -10.66 9.19 6.14
CA LEU A 83 -11.77 9.95 6.71
C LEU A 83 -13.13 9.41 6.24
N GLU A 84 -13.27 9.08 4.96
CA GLU A 84 -14.49 8.51 4.41
C GLU A 84 -14.89 7.19 5.08
N ARG A 85 -13.91 6.47 5.64
CA ARG A 85 -14.11 5.17 6.27
C ARG A 85 -14.12 5.25 7.80
N GLY A 86 -14.12 6.45 8.34
CA GLY A 86 -14.13 6.65 9.79
C GLY A 86 -12.84 6.23 10.47
N LEU A 87 -11.74 6.20 9.73
CA LEU A 87 -10.46 5.77 10.24
C LEU A 87 -9.56 6.96 10.57
N LYS A 88 -8.66 6.75 11.52
CA LYS A 88 -7.69 7.75 11.96
C LYS A 88 -6.28 7.23 11.71
N THR A 89 -5.30 8.14 11.70
CA THR A 89 -3.90 7.78 11.60
C THR A 89 -3.49 6.77 12.69
N ALA A 90 -4.07 6.89 13.90
CA ALA A 90 -3.80 5.96 15.00
C ALA A 90 -4.25 4.53 14.73
N ASP A 91 -5.14 4.31 13.74
CA ASP A 91 -5.61 2.98 13.37
C ASP A 91 -4.63 2.25 12.45
N LEU A 92 -3.66 2.96 11.89
CA LEU A 92 -2.67 2.39 10.99
C LEU A 92 -1.59 1.65 11.76
N ASP A 93 -1.10 0.54 11.19
CA ASP A 93 -0.05 -0.26 11.80
C ASP A 93 1.28 0.52 11.75
N GLU A 94 1.90 0.70 12.92
CA GLU A 94 3.16 1.42 13.06
C GLU A 94 4.31 0.73 12.33
N ASP A 95 4.24 -0.58 12.17
CA ASP A 95 5.28 -1.36 11.48
C ASP A 95 5.41 -0.95 10.02
N PHE A 96 4.36 -0.40 9.42
CA PHE A 96 4.37 -0.01 8.01
C PHE A 96 4.88 1.41 7.80
N ARG A 97 5.04 2.19 8.85
CA ARG A 97 5.54 3.58 8.77
C ARG A 97 4.87 4.37 7.65
N VAL A 98 3.54 4.29 7.61
CA VAL A 98 2.74 4.89 6.55
C VAL A 98 2.80 6.41 6.62
N ARG A 99 3.02 7.04 5.46
CA ARG A 99 2.89 8.48 5.31
C ARG A 99 1.47 8.79 4.86
N THR A 100 0.74 9.61 5.62
CA THR A 100 -0.58 10.08 5.21
C THR A 100 -0.44 11.32 4.33
N ILE A 101 -1.05 11.31 3.17
CA ILE A 101 -0.99 12.44 2.23
C ILE A 101 -2.40 12.83 1.80
N THR A 102 -2.55 14.09 1.37
CA THR A 102 -3.83 14.56 0.83
C THR A 102 -4.02 14.02 -0.58
N LEU A 103 -5.26 14.10 -1.07
CA LEU A 103 -5.58 13.71 -2.44
C LEU A 103 -4.80 14.54 -3.46
N ASP A 104 -4.58 15.83 -3.19
CA ASP A 104 -3.77 16.69 -4.05
C ASP A 104 -2.32 16.18 -4.17
N LYS A 105 -1.73 15.77 -3.05
CA LYS A 105 -0.40 15.17 -3.05
C LYS A 105 -0.38 13.84 -3.80
N ALA A 106 -1.43 13.04 -3.68
CA ALA A 106 -1.55 11.79 -4.42
C ALA A 106 -1.58 12.05 -5.92
N THR A 107 -2.25 13.12 -6.36
CA THR A 107 -2.27 13.53 -7.76
C THR A 107 -0.86 13.88 -8.24
N ASP A 108 -0.08 14.58 -7.42
CA ASP A 108 1.31 14.89 -7.73
C ASP A 108 2.14 13.62 -7.93
N LEU A 109 1.93 12.61 -7.09
CA LEU A 109 2.60 11.31 -7.24
C LEU A 109 2.27 10.65 -8.57
N LEU A 110 1.01 10.73 -9.01
CA LEU A 110 0.59 10.20 -10.30
C LEU A 110 1.35 10.87 -11.45
N ILE A 111 1.48 12.19 -11.38
CA ILE A 111 2.14 12.97 -12.42
C ILE A 111 3.64 12.72 -12.46
N GLU A 112 4.27 12.56 -11.31
CA GLU A 112 5.71 12.38 -11.18
C GLU A 112 6.20 11.01 -11.64
N ASN A 113 5.34 10.00 -11.67
CA ASN A 113 5.74 8.64 -12.00
C ASN A 113 5.51 8.31 -13.47
N GLU A 114 6.46 7.63 -14.08
CA GLU A 114 6.41 7.25 -15.51
C GLU A 114 5.43 6.10 -15.73
N THR A 115 5.34 5.19 -14.78
CA THR A 115 4.49 4.01 -14.88
C THR A 115 3.60 3.94 -13.65
N VAL A 116 2.31 3.73 -13.86
CA VAL A 116 1.32 3.58 -12.78
C VAL A 116 0.57 2.27 -13.00
N ILE A 117 0.59 1.41 -11.98
CA ILE A 117 -0.11 0.12 -12.00
C ILE A 117 -1.08 0.09 -10.83
N THR A 118 -2.32 -0.33 -11.08
CA THR A 118 -3.38 -0.36 -10.07
C THR A 118 -3.78 -1.78 -9.73
N PHE A 119 -3.94 -2.02 -8.43
CA PHE A 119 -4.40 -3.31 -7.91
C PHE A 119 -5.68 -3.19 -7.13
#